data_ed0e61bebc31e671bc0a361f2f6d2c58
#
_entry.id   ed0e61bebc31e671bc0a361f2f6d2c58
#
_cell.length_a   1.000
_cell.length_b   1.000
_cell.length_c   1.000
_cell.angle_alpha   90.00
_cell.angle_beta   90.00
_cell.angle_gamma   90.00
#
_symmetry.space_group_name_H-M   'P 1'
#
loop_
_entity.id
_entity.type
_entity.pdbx_description
1 polymer ?
#
loop_
_entity_poly.entity_id
_entity_poly.type
_entity_poly.pdbx_seq_one_letter_code
_entity_poly.pdbx_strand_id
1 'polypeptide(L)'
;MPLIKSISGIRGTLENIPGESLSDYDVKQFTLAYLEEIILYESSKTILVGRDARKSGKRISNIIIDVVLNEGYNVIDLGLVTTPTIGIAVKKHKTAGAIMISASHNDEKWNALKLLNSNGEFLHPEEVQKVIKEKKRTQSNKEKPGNLSSYANALDDHINLILSQNFINKNNIASKSIAVAVDGINSVGGVAIPKFLESLGIKKIKKINCNPDGNFNHNPEPLPENITDLCSEMKRGKYQLGIVVDPDADRLVLVDERGEPFGEEYTLVAAAEYLLSKNHGASTCSNLSSTLALKNITEKYGGKYFSSAVGEINVVQVMKEK
;
A
#
# COMPACT_ATOMS: atom_id res chain seq x y z
N MET A 1 -7.53 -23.14 1.81
CA MET A 1 -7.00 -22.47 3.03
C MET A 1 -8.06 -21.52 3.52
N PRO A 2 -8.22 -21.34 4.83
CA PRO A 2 -9.32 -20.55 5.36
C PRO A 2 -9.22 -19.07 5.00
N LEU A 3 -10.38 -18.43 4.87
CA LEU A 3 -10.51 -17.00 4.75
C LEU A 3 -9.94 -16.33 6.03
N ILE A 4 -8.91 -15.51 5.87
CA ILE A 4 -8.22 -14.82 6.97
C ILE A 4 -8.89 -13.45 7.16
N LYS A 5 -9.41 -13.22 8.36
CA LYS A 5 -10.04 -11.97 8.78
C LYS A 5 -9.14 -11.31 9.82
N SER A 6 -8.44 -10.24 9.44
CA SER A 6 -7.45 -9.59 10.32
C SER A 6 -7.52 -8.06 10.21
N ILE A 7 -6.82 -7.37 11.10
CA ILE A 7 -6.68 -5.90 11.05
C ILE A 7 -5.99 -5.41 9.78
N SER A 8 -5.21 -6.28 9.10
CA SER A 8 -4.55 -5.96 7.83
C SER A 8 -5.44 -6.20 6.61
N GLY A 9 -6.71 -6.55 6.80
CA GLY A 9 -7.68 -6.81 5.75
C GLY A 9 -8.27 -8.21 5.78
N ILE A 10 -9.23 -8.43 4.89
CA ILE A 10 -9.92 -9.70 4.69
C ILE A 10 -9.28 -10.38 3.47
N ARG A 11 -8.59 -11.48 3.69
CA ARG A 11 -7.69 -12.12 2.74
C ARG A 11 -8.08 -13.58 2.53
N GLY A 12 -8.05 -14.05 1.30
CA GLY A 12 -8.34 -15.45 0.98
C GLY A 12 -7.83 -15.86 -0.40
N THR A 13 -7.79 -17.16 -0.61
CA THR A 13 -7.58 -17.77 -1.92
C THR A 13 -8.82 -17.60 -2.81
N LEU A 14 -8.73 -17.94 -4.09
CA LEU A 14 -9.71 -17.55 -5.11
C LEU A 14 -10.58 -18.73 -5.61
N GLU A 15 -10.70 -19.81 -4.83
CA GLU A 15 -11.49 -21.00 -5.19
C GLU A 15 -13.00 -20.73 -5.24
N ASN A 16 -13.45 -19.58 -4.80
CA ASN A 16 -14.85 -19.13 -4.78
C ASN A 16 -15.77 -19.99 -3.88
N ILE A 17 -15.25 -20.46 -2.75
CA ILE A 17 -15.99 -21.24 -1.73
C ILE A 17 -16.36 -20.28 -0.59
N PRO A 18 -17.67 -19.96 -0.41
CA PRO A 18 -18.13 -19.01 0.60
C PRO A 18 -17.68 -19.39 2.03
N GLY A 19 -17.08 -18.43 2.75
CA GLY A 19 -16.58 -18.59 4.11
C GLY A 19 -15.23 -19.32 4.24
N GLU A 20 -14.75 -19.97 3.18
CA GLU A 20 -13.47 -20.69 3.15
C GLU A 20 -12.41 -20.01 2.29
N SER A 21 -12.84 -19.25 1.28
CA SER A 21 -11.97 -18.48 0.39
C SER A 21 -12.53 -17.06 0.23
N LEU A 22 -11.84 -16.17 -0.45
CA LEU A 22 -12.37 -14.85 -0.82
C LEU A 22 -13.30 -15.00 -2.03
N SER A 23 -14.49 -15.56 -1.79
CA SER A 23 -15.49 -15.78 -2.80
C SER A 23 -16.22 -14.47 -3.20
N ASP A 24 -16.96 -14.50 -4.31
CA ASP A 24 -17.80 -13.38 -4.72
C ASP A 24 -18.86 -13.04 -3.67
N TYR A 25 -19.37 -14.05 -2.97
CA TYR A 25 -20.27 -13.87 -1.85
C TYR A 25 -19.60 -13.15 -0.69
N ASP A 26 -18.38 -13.55 -0.31
CA ASP A 26 -17.63 -12.94 0.79
C ASP A 26 -17.26 -11.49 0.47
N VAL A 27 -16.82 -11.22 -0.76
CA VAL A 27 -16.56 -9.84 -1.23
C VAL A 27 -17.81 -8.96 -1.05
N LYS A 28 -18.99 -9.44 -1.44
CA LYS A 28 -20.25 -8.71 -1.24
C LYS A 28 -20.56 -8.50 0.23
N GLN A 29 -20.47 -9.55 1.06
CA GLN A 29 -20.80 -9.47 2.49
C GLN A 29 -19.89 -8.50 3.24
N PHE A 30 -18.57 -8.51 2.98
CA PHE A 30 -17.64 -7.60 3.63
C PHE A 30 -17.74 -6.16 3.10
N THR A 31 -18.09 -5.97 1.83
CA THR A 31 -18.40 -4.64 1.30
C THR A 31 -19.64 -4.07 1.98
N LEU A 32 -20.73 -4.83 2.09
CA LEU A 32 -21.92 -4.41 2.82
C LEU A 32 -21.63 -4.12 4.28
N ALA A 33 -20.81 -4.98 4.94
CA ALA A 33 -20.40 -4.77 6.31
C ALA A 33 -19.63 -3.45 6.50
N TYR A 34 -18.72 -3.15 5.60
CA TYR A 34 -17.97 -1.90 5.62
C TYR A 34 -18.89 -0.69 5.45
N LEU A 35 -19.87 -0.76 4.56
CA LEU A 35 -20.86 0.31 4.38
C LEU A 35 -21.72 0.52 5.62
N GLU A 36 -22.25 -0.55 6.21
CA GLU A 36 -23.15 -0.49 7.38
C GLU A 36 -22.43 -0.04 8.66
N GLU A 37 -21.24 -0.58 8.91
CA GLU A 37 -20.57 -0.46 10.20
C GLU A 37 -19.60 0.74 10.28
N ILE A 38 -19.12 1.22 9.13
CA ILE A 38 -18.12 2.28 9.05
C ILE A 38 -18.64 3.46 8.25
N ILE A 39 -18.96 3.28 6.99
CA ILE A 39 -19.25 4.38 6.05
C ILE A 39 -20.57 5.09 6.35
N LEU A 40 -21.54 4.39 6.91
CA LEU A 40 -22.85 4.97 7.26
C LEU A 40 -22.73 6.21 8.16
N TYR A 41 -21.71 6.25 9.00
CA TYR A 41 -21.47 7.32 9.98
C TYR A 41 -20.66 8.48 9.44
N GLU A 42 -20.15 8.37 8.20
CA GLU A 42 -19.37 9.41 7.57
C GLU A 42 -20.26 10.46 6.87
N SER A 43 -19.77 11.69 6.82
CA SER A 43 -20.50 12.80 6.17
C SER A 43 -20.47 12.69 4.63
N SER A 44 -19.40 12.15 4.07
CA SER A 44 -19.29 11.90 2.64
C SER A 44 -20.01 10.62 2.25
N LYS A 45 -20.58 10.58 1.05
CA LYS A 45 -21.17 9.37 0.43
C LYS A 45 -20.35 8.85 -0.75
N THR A 46 -19.07 9.15 -0.78
CA THR A 46 -18.17 8.73 -1.86
C THR A 46 -17.08 7.82 -1.30
N ILE A 47 -16.81 6.70 -1.98
CA ILE A 47 -15.79 5.72 -1.63
C ILE A 47 -14.81 5.61 -2.78
N LEU A 48 -13.52 5.48 -2.48
CA LEU A 48 -12.51 5.13 -3.47
C LEU A 48 -12.38 3.61 -3.58
N VAL A 49 -12.17 3.14 -4.80
CA VAL A 49 -11.81 1.75 -5.07
C VAL A 49 -10.54 1.73 -5.90
N GLY A 50 -9.55 0.95 -5.45
CA GLY A 50 -8.30 0.76 -6.17
C GLY A 50 -7.81 -0.67 -6.05
N ARG A 51 -6.86 -1.06 -6.89
CA ARG A 51 -6.33 -2.41 -6.92
C ARG A 51 -4.87 -2.48 -7.34
N ASP A 52 -4.19 -3.54 -6.96
CA ASP A 52 -2.94 -3.96 -7.58
C ASP A 52 -3.18 -4.61 -8.95
N ALA A 53 -2.13 -5.16 -9.57
CA ALA A 53 -2.23 -5.74 -10.90
C ALA A 53 -2.69 -7.22 -10.92
N ARG A 54 -3.05 -7.83 -9.80
CA ARG A 54 -3.54 -9.21 -9.76
C ARG A 54 -4.69 -9.40 -10.74
N LYS A 55 -4.67 -10.52 -11.49
CA LYS A 55 -5.69 -10.83 -12.52
C LYS A 55 -7.11 -10.85 -11.97
N SER A 56 -7.29 -11.30 -10.73
CA SER A 56 -8.58 -11.32 -10.04
C SER A 56 -9.10 -9.93 -9.64
N GLY A 57 -8.20 -8.92 -9.57
CA GLY A 57 -8.51 -7.59 -9.06
C GLY A 57 -9.67 -6.91 -9.77
N LYS A 58 -9.74 -6.98 -11.11
CA LYS A 58 -10.81 -6.33 -11.86
C LYS A 58 -12.18 -6.95 -11.58
N ARG A 59 -12.28 -8.29 -11.46
CA ARG A 59 -13.52 -8.98 -11.10
C ARG A 59 -14.00 -8.55 -9.71
N ILE A 60 -13.10 -8.55 -8.73
CA ILE A 60 -13.41 -8.16 -7.36
C ILE A 60 -13.82 -6.68 -7.31
N SER A 61 -13.09 -5.79 -8.01
CA SER A 61 -13.44 -4.37 -8.11
C SER A 61 -14.86 -4.15 -8.65
N ASN A 62 -15.25 -4.86 -9.70
CA ASN A 62 -16.58 -4.74 -10.26
C ASN A 62 -17.68 -5.13 -9.23
N ILE A 63 -17.47 -6.22 -8.47
CA ILE A 63 -18.40 -6.65 -7.42
C ILE A 63 -18.54 -5.57 -6.34
N ILE A 64 -17.43 -5.00 -5.88
CA ILE A 64 -17.44 -3.94 -4.87
C ILE A 64 -18.16 -2.70 -5.39
N ILE A 65 -17.85 -2.26 -6.61
CA ILE A 65 -18.48 -1.09 -7.24
C ILE A 65 -19.99 -1.30 -7.34
N ASP A 66 -20.43 -2.45 -7.83
CA ASP A 66 -21.87 -2.77 -7.96
C ASP A 66 -22.57 -2.72 -6.59
N VAL A 67 -21.97 -3.28 -5.55
CA VAL A 67 -22.54 -3.24 -4.19
C VAL A 67 -22.65 -1.81 -3.69
N VAL A 68 -21.59 -1.04 -3.79
CA VAL A 68 -21.50 0.35 -3.29
C VAL A 68 -22.51 1.24 -3.99
N LEU A 69 -22.62 1.15 -5.32
CA LEU A 69 -23.58 1.94 -6.11
C LEU A 69 -25.02 1.59 -5.76
N ASN A 70 -25.34 0.30 -5.65
CA ASN A 70 -26.71 -0.16 -5.33
C ASN A 70 -27.15 0.20 -3.90
N GLU A 71 -26.18 0.41 -2.98
CA GLU A 71 -26.47 0.95 -1.65
C GLU A 71 -26.58 2.50 -1.63
N GLY A 72 -26.50 3.16 -2.79
CA GLY A 72 -26.69 4.61 -2.94
C GLY A 72 -25.43 5.44 -2.63
N TYR A 73 -24.25 4.82 -2.56
CA TYR A 73 -22.97 5.52 -2.42
C TYR A 73 -22.30 5.75 -3.76
N ASN A 74 -21.56 6.84 -3.89
CA ASN A 74 -20.77 7.13 -5.09
C ASN A 74 -19.42 6.40 -5.04
N VAL A 75 -18.89 6.07 -6.22
CA VAL A 75 -17.56 5.46 -6.36
C VAL A 75 -16.68 6.33 -7.26
N ILE A 76 -15.43 6.50 -6.83
CA ILE A 76 -14.33 6.94 -7.68
C ILE A 76 -13.40 5.75 -7.87
N ASP A 77 -13.38 5.15 -9.07
CA ASP A 77 -12.46 4.07 -9.44
C ASP A 77 -11.09 4.66 -9.80
N LEU A 78 -10.07 4.30 -9.03
CA LEU A 78 -8.67 4.71 -9.26
C LEU A 78 -7.94 3.71 -10.18
N GLY A 79 -8.55 2.56 -10.49
CA GLY A 79 -7.92 1.51 -11.28
C GLY A 79 -6.70 0.89 -10.59
N LEU A 80 -5.60 0.81 -11.33
CA LEU A 80 -4.31 0.35 -10.80
C LEU A 80 -3.65 1.45 -9.97
N VAL A 81 -3.43 1.17 -8.68
CA VAL A 81 -2.91 2.15 -7.72
C VAL A 81 -2.12 1.45 -6.61
N THR A 82 -1.17 2.14 -5.99
CA THR A 82 -0.47 1.65 -4.81
C THR A 82 -1.29 1.86 -3.54
N THR A 83 -1.09 1.04 -2.52
CA THR A 83 -1.74 1.20 -1.20
C THR A 83 -1.47 2.58 -0.58
N PRO A 84 -0.23 3.13 -0.59
CA PRO A 84 -0.02 4.50 -0.09
C PRO A 84 -0.77 5.56 -0.91
N THR A 85 -0.86 5.38 -2.23
CA THR A 85 -1.53 6.36 -3.09
C THR A 85 -3.02 6.46 -2.82
N ILE A 86 -3.72 5.32 -2.63
CA ILE A 86 -5.16 5.37 -2.32
C ILE A 86 -5.43 6.03 -0.96
N GLY A 87 -4.59 5.81 0.05
CA GLY A 87 -4.70 6.50 1.35
C GLY A 87 -4.59 8.03 1.22
N ILE A 88 -3.65 8.52 0.40
CA ILE A 88 -3.49 9.95 0.11
C ILE A 88 -4.70 10.48 -0.67
N ALA A 89 -5.21 9.71 -1.64
CA ALA A 89 -6.37 10.10 -2.44
C ALA A 89 -7.64 10.25 -1.58
N VAL A 90 -7.85 9.44 -0.53
CA VAL A 90 -8.95 9.60 0.43
C VAL A 90 -8.95 10.99 1.03
N LYS A 91 -7.81 11.45 1.54
CA LYS A 91 -7.66 12.79 2.13
C LYS A 91 -7.88 13.89 1.10
N LYS A 92 -7.30 13.74 -0.09
CA LYS A 92 -7.41 14.74 -1.17
C LYS A 92 -8.84 14.92 -1.62
N HIS A 93 -9.58 13.84 -1.85
CA HIS A 93 -10.96 13.87 -2.34
C HIS A 93 -12.00 13.96 -1.22
N LYS A 94 -11.58 13.94 0.04
CA LYS A 94 -12.46 14.00 1.23
C LYS A 94 -13.56 12.94 1.15
N THR A 95 -13.18 11.73 0.82
CA THR A 95 -14.13 10.60 0.69
C THR A 95 -14.39 9.95 2.05
N ALA A 96 -15.47 9.18 2.15
CA ALA A 96 -15.84 8.48 3.37
C ALA A 96 -14.83 7.37 3.75
N GLY A 97 -14.08 6.89 2.78
CA GLY A 97 -13.07 5.86 2.94
C GLY A 97 -12.69 5.25 1.61
N ALA A 98 -12.02 4.10 1.66
CA ALA A 98 -11.58 3.39 0.46
C ALA A 98 -11.52 1.87 0.67
N ILE A 99 -11.60 1.14 -0.44
CA ILE A 99 -11.28 -0.29 -0.50
C ILE A 99 -10.13 -0.48 -1.48
N MET A 100 -8.97 -0.93 -0.95
CA MET A 100 -7.83 -1.36 -1.75
C MET A 100 -7.87 -2.88 -1.91
N ILE A 101 -7.81 -3.34 -3.17
CA ILE A 101 -7.86 -4.75 -3.52
C ILE A 101 -6.44 -5.23 -3.79
N SER A 102 -5.84 -5.87 -2.80
CA SER A 102 -4.49 -6.42 -2.87
C SER A 102 -4.24 -7.39 -1.72
N ALA A 103 -3.62 -8.52 -2.02
CA ALA A 103 -3.11 -9.43 -1.00
C ALA A 103 -1.61 -9.18 -0.68
N SER A 104 -1.08 -7.99 -1.03
CA SER A 104 0.31 -7.61 -0.79
C SER A 104 1.28 -8.70 -1.28
N HIS A 105 2.14 -9.21 -0.45
CA HIS A 105 3.20 -10.18 -0.73
C HIS A 105 2.75 -11.64 -0.93
N ASN A 106 1.45 -11.94 -0.81
CA ASN A 106 0.97 -13.29 -1.12
C ASN A 106 1.08 -13.58 -2.63
N ASP A 107 1.13 -14.85 -3.00
CA ASP A 107 1.16 -15.26 -4.39
C ASP A 107 -0.12 -14.88 -5.17
N GLU A 108 -0.13 -15.15 -6.48
CA GLU A 108 -1.22 -14.76 -7.38
C GLU A 108 -2.56 -15.45 -7.11
N LYS A 109 -2.56 -16.55 -6.33
CA LYS A 109 -3.78 -17.30 -5.95
C LYS A 109 -4.57 -16.61 -4.84
N TRP A 110 -4.01 -15.57 -4.22
CA TRP A 110 -4.61 -14.80 -3.16
C TRP A 110 -5.12 -13.45 -3.65
N ASN A 111 -6.15 -12.94 -2.98
CA ASN A 111 -6.47 -11.52 -2.99
C ASN A 111 -7.04 -11.09 -1.63
N ALA A 112 -7.19 -9.77 -1.42
CA ALA A 112 -7.72 -9.27 -0.18
C ALA A 112 -8.46 -7.93 -0.37
N LEU A 113 -9.30 -7.60 0.63
CA LEU A 113 -9.90 -6.29 0.81
C LEU A 113 -9.18 -5.59 1.96
N LYS A 114 -8.43 -4.54 1.68
CA LYS A 114 -7.85 -3.63 2.65
C LYS A 114 -8.80 -2.44 2.79
N LEU A 115 -9.38 -2.25 3.97
CA LEU A 115 -10.41 -1.23 4.22
C LEU A 115 -9.78 -0.02 4.88
N LEU A 116 -10.02 1.17 4.34
CA LEU A 116 -9.48 2.43 4.83
C LEU A 116 -10.63 3.34 5.32
N ASN A 117 -10.39 4.07 6.41
CA ASN A 117 -11.31 5.07 6.94
C ASN A 117 -11.22 6.41 6.19
N SER A 118 -11.96 7.41 6.61
CA SER A 118 -11.99 8.76 6.02
C SER A 118 -10.68 9.54 6.17
N ASN A 119 -9.76 9.08 7.01
CA ASN A 119 -8.39 9.61 7.12
C ASN A 119 -7.40 8.95 6.16
N GLY A 120 -7.84 7.99 5.35
CA GLY A 120 -6.97 7.23 4.46
C GLY A 120 -6.06 6.24 5.19
N GLU A 121 -6.41 5.83 6.38
CA GLU A 121 -5.72 4.88 7.25
C GLU A 121 -6.48 3.57 7.31
N PHE A 122 -5.81 2.46 7.61
CA PHE A 122 -6.51 1.21 7.87
C PHE A 122 -7.46 1.35 9.05
N LEU A 123 -8.52 0.53 9.04
CA LEU A 123 -9.49 0.50 10.13
C LEU A 123 -8.84 0.12 11.45
N HIS A 124 -9.28 0.75 12.54
CA HIS A 124 -8.88 0.35 13.89
C HIS A 124 -9.36 -1.08 14.23
N PRO A 125 -8.68 -1.80 15.12
CA PRO A 125 -9.06 -3.16 15.48
C PRO A 125 -10.54 -3.32 15.87
N GLU A 126 -11.11 -2.35 16.59
CA GLU A 126 -12.51 -2.34 16.99
C GLU A 126 -13.47 -2.19 15.79
N GLU A 127 -13.10 -1.40 14.79
CA GLU A 127 -13.86 -1.22 13.55
C GLU A 127 -13.80 -2.50 12.71
N VAL A 128 -12.61 -3.11 12.62
CA VAL A 128 -12.45 -4.41 11.94
C VAL A 128 -13.34 -5.47 12.56
N GLN A 129 -13.39 -5.55 13.91
CA GLN A 129 -14.26 -6.50 14.60
C GLN A 129 -15.75 -6.33 14.24
N LYS A 130 -16.22 -5.10 14.01
CA LYS A 130 -17.60 -4.85 13.55
C LYS A 130 -17.82 -5.39 12.13
N VAL A 131 -16.85 -5.15 11.23
CA VAL A 131 -16.94 -5.60 9.83
C VAL A 131 -16.87 -7.11 9.70
N ILE A 132 -16.00 -7.79 10.45
CA ILE A 132 -15.80 -9.25 10.35
C ILE A 132 -16.82 -10.06 11.14
N LYS A 133 -17.67 -9.41 11.92
CA LYS A 133 -18.73 -10.08 12.69
C LYS A 133 -19.65 -10.86 11.75
N GLU A 134 -19.85 -12.12 12.07
CA GLU A 134 -20.73 -12.99 11.29
C GLU A 134 -22.19 -12.52 11.39
N LYS A 135 -22.63 -11.86 10.34
CA LYS A 135 -24.00 -11.40 10.15
C LYS A 135 -24.29 -11.45 8.66
N LYS A 136 -25.30 -12.22 8.28
CA LYS A 136 -25.77 -12.21 6.88
C LYS A 136 -26.37 -10.84 6.57
N ARG A 137 -25.87 -10.17 5.54
CA ARG A 137 -26.34 -8.88 5.08
C ARG A 137 -27.06 -9.01 3.75
N THR A 138 -28.13 -8.26 3.60
CA THR A 138 -28.91 -8.21 2.37
C THR A 138 -28.74 -6.85 1.74
N GLN A 139 -28.38 -6.83 0.46
CA GLN A 139 -28.27 -5.59 -0.32
C GLN A 139 -29.64 -4.92 -0.43
N SER A 140 -29.71 -3.62 -0.13
CA SER A 140 -30.98 -2.90 -0.08
C SER A 140 -31.50 -2.45 -1.44
N ASN A 141 -30.61 -2.37 -2.46
CA ASN A 141 -30.93 -1.91 -3.82
C ASN A 141 -31.75 -0.62 -3.82
N LYS A 142 -31.09 0.49 -3.46
CA LYS A 142 -31.74 1.80 -3.38
C LYS A 142 -32.36 2.19 -4.73
N GLU A 143 -33.51 2.85 -4.69
CA GLU A 143 -34.19 3.35 -5.90
C GLU A 143 -33.31 4.30 -6.74
N LYS A 144 -32.42 5.03 -6.07
CA LYS A 144 -31.41 5.87 -6.71
C LYS A 144 -30.02 5.32 -6.40
N PRO A 145 -29.42 4.56 -7.32
CA PRO A 145 -28.03 4.11 -7.16
C PRO A 145 -27.08 5.31 -7.17
N GLY A 146 -25.88 5.10 -6.60
CA GLY A 146 -24.81 6.07 -6.65
C GLY A 146 -24.21 6.25 -8.04
N ASN A 147 -23.30 7.19 -8.18
CA ASN A 147 -22.60 7.50 -9.42
C ASN A 147 -21.20 6.88 -9.43
N LEU A 148 -20.81 6.33 -10.58
CA LEU A 148 -19.45 5.88 -10.84
C LEU A 148 -18.69 6.94 -11.61
N SER A 149 -17.51 7.27 -11.13
CA SER A 149 -16.50 8.08 -11.84
C SER A 149 -15.13 7.42 -11.77
N SER A 150 -14.19 7.88 -12.57
CA SER A 150 -12.80 7.42 -12.55
C SER A 150 -11.85 8.59 -12.33
N TYR A 151 -10.71 8.33 -11.69
CA TYR A 151 -9.68 9.33 -11.47
C TYR A 151 -8.27 8.76 -11.72
N ALA A 152 -7.67 9.12 -12.83
CA ALA A 152 -6.40 8.56 -13.29
C ALA A 152 -5.15 9.25 -12.68
N ASN A 153 -5.30 10.44 -12.08
CA ASN A 153 -4.15 11.25 -11.65
C ASN A 153 -3.75 11.04 -10.18
N ALA A 154 -4.26 10.00 -9.50
CA ALA A 154 -3.98 9.76 -8.09
C ALA A 154 -2.48 9.57 -7.81
N LEU A 155 -1.77 8.87 -8.69
CA LEU A 155 -0.32 8.69 -8.59
C LEU A 155 0.44 10.01 -8.78
N ASP A 156 0.03 10.84 -9.74
CA ASP A 156 0.66 12.16 -9.97
C ASP A 156 0.49 13.07 -8.75
N ASP A 157 -0.68 13.05 -8.14
CA ASP A 157 -0.95 13.80 -6.92
C ASP A 157 -0.06 13.36 -5.76
N HIS A 158 0.11 12.05 -5.59
CA HIS A 158 0.99 11.48 -4.57
C HIS A 158 2.45 11.89 -4.83
N ILE A 159 2.94 11.74 -6.05
CA ILE A 159 4.29 12.16 -6.44
C ILE A 159 4.48 13.66 -6.18
N ASN A 160 3.54 14.51 -6.57
CA ASN A 160 3.62 15.95 -6.34
C ASN A 160 3.64 16.29 -4.85
N LEU A 161 2.86 15.56 -4.02
CA LEU A 161 2.89 15.73 -2.57
C LEU A 161 4.27 15.38 -1.99
N ILE A 162 4.90 14.29 -2.44
CA ILE A 162 6.26 13.94 -2.03
C ILE A 162 7.25 15.03 -2.45
N LEU A 163 7.20 15.47 -3.71
CA LEU A 163 8.11 16.47 -4.24
C LEU A 163 7.96 17.85 -3.58
N SER A 164 6.81 18.14 -2.99
CA SER A 164 6.56 19.38 -2.24
C SER A 164 7.19 19.39 -0.84
N GLN A 165 7.69 18.26 -0.35
CA GLN A 165 8.29 18.18 0.98
C GLN A 165 9.63 18.92 1.03
N ASN A 166 9.85 19.72 2.05
CA ASN A 166 11.03 20.57 2.22
C ASN A 166 12.37 19.81 2.35
N PHE A 167 12.31 18.52 2.72
CA PHE A 167 13.49 17.66 2.80
C PHE A 167 13.84 16.98 1.47
N ILE A 168 13.02 17.11 0.42
CA ILE A 168 13.29 16.58 -0.91
C ILE A 168 13.99 17.64 -1.77
N ASN A 169 15.26 17.43 -2.07
CA ASN A 169 16.03 18.32 -2.96
C ASN A 169 16.19 17.68 -4.35
N LYS A 170 15.21 17.88 -5.21
CA LYS A 170 15.17 17.35 -6.59
C LYS A 170 16.42 17.72 -7.40
N ASN A 171 16.91 18.97 -7.30
CA ASN A 171 18.05 19.42 -8.06
C ASN A 171 19.33 18.71 -7.62
N ASN A 172 19.51 18.49 -6.31
CA ASN A 172 20.64 17.74 -5.80
C ASN A 172 20.58 16.27 -6.25
N ILE A 173 19.39 15.63 -6.22
CA ILE A 173 19.21 14.26 -6.67
C ILE A 173 19.55 14.15 -8.17
N ALA A 174 18.98 15.01 -9.00
CA ALA A 174 19.21 15.01 -10.45
C ALA A 174 20.69 15.24 -10.82
N SER A 175 21.41 16.09 -10.06
CA SER A 175 22.83 16.39 -10.32
C SER A 175 23.76 15.20 -10.07
N LYS A 176 23.36 14.22 -9.25
CA LYS A 176 24.17 13.02 -8.95
C LYS A 176 24.26 12.04 -10.12
N SER A 177 23.39 12.18 -11.12
CA SER A 177 23.37 11.34 -12.33
C SER A 177 23.39 9.84 -12.05
N ILE A 178 22.74 9.40 -10.97
CA ILE A 178 22.69 7.99 -10.57
C ILE A 178 21.87 7.18 -11.57
N ALA A 179 22.24 5.91 -11.72
CA ALA A 179 21.46 4.90 -12.44
C ALA A 179 20.80 3.96 -11.44
N VAL A 180 19.55 3.63 -11.65
CA VAL A 180 18.72 2.83 -10.73
C VAL A 180 18.16 1.63 -11.47
N ALA A 181 18.16 0.45 -10.82
CA ALA A 181 17.41 -0.71 -11.29
C ALA A 181 16.16 -0.89 -10.40
N VAL A 182 15.01 -1.17 -11.01
CA VAL A 182 13.71 -1.30 -10.33
C VAL A 182 13.10 -2.65 -10.68
N ASP A 183 12.73 -3.42 -9.67
CA ASP A 183 11.88 -4.60 -9.81
C ASP A 183 10.49 -4.27 -9.25
N GLY A 184 9.48 -4.27 -10.12
CA GLY A 184 8.08 -3.93 -9.81
C GLY A 184 7.18 -5.15 -9.71
N ILE A 185 7.72 -6.38 -9.71
CA ILE A 185 6.99 -7.66 -9.62
C ILE A 185 5.80 -7.77 -10.59
N ASN A 186 5.88 -7.12 -11.75
CA ASN A 186 4.79 -7.01 -12.71
C ASN A 186 3.46 -6.51 -12.10
N SER A 187 3.58 -5.57 -11.17
CA SER A 187 2.44 -4.95 -10.52
C SER A 187 2.54 -3.42 -10.54
N VAL A 188 1.75 -2.74 -9.72
CA VAL A 188 1.62 -1.27 -9.73
C VAL A 188 2.94 -0.55 -9.42
N GLY A 189 3.84 -1.18 -8.65
CA GLY A 189 5.18 -0.67 -8.39
C GLY A 189 6.01 -0.48 -9.65
N GLY A 190 5.82 -1.34 -10.66
CA GLY A 190 6.49 -1.23 -11.97
C GLY A 190 6.13 0.01 -12.77
N VAL A 191 5.01 0.66 -12.44
CA VAL A 191 4.59 1.96 -13.00
C VAL A 191 4.95 3.09 -12.04
N ALA A 192 4.63 2.93 -10.77
CA ALA A 192 4.74 4.00 -9.77
C ALA A 192 6.20 4.40 -9.50
N ILE A 193 7.09 3.44 -9.29
CA ILE A 193 8.47 3.72 -8.91
C ILE A 193 9.25 4.37 -10.07
N PRO A 194 9.25 3.84 -11.31
CA PRO A 194 9.90 4.52 -12.43
C PRO A 194 9.39 5.95 -12.65
N LYS A 195 8.07 6.17 -12.60
CA LYS A 195 7.47 7.51 -12.76
C LYS A 195 7.93 8.48 -11.66
N PHE A 196 8.00 8.00 -10.41
CA PHE A 196 8.53 8.79 -9.30
C PHE A 196 10.01 9.15 -9.51
N LEU A 197 10.85 8.19 -9.88
CA LEU A 197 12.27 8.40 -10.14
C LEU A 197 12.51 9.38 -11.30
N GLU A 198 11.74 9.26 -12.38
CA GLU A 198 11.74 10.22 -13.50
C GLU A 198 11.39 11.63 -13.03
N SER A 199 10.39 11.74 -12.13
CA SER A 199 9.99 13.03 -11.54
C SER A 199 11.07 13.65 -10.65
N LEU A 200 11.95 12.83 -10.05
CA LEU A 200 13.15 13.27 -9.32
C LEU A 200 14.32 13.67 -10.26
N GLY A 201 14.17 13.48 -11.57
CA GLY A 201 15.21 13.77 -12.56
C GLY A 201 16.20 12.65 -12.83
N ILE A 202 15.91 11.43 -12.36
CA ILE A 202 16.71 10.23 -12.64
C ILE A 202 16.40 9.75 -14.06
N LYS A 203 17.43 9.74 -14.94
CA LYS A 203 17.27 9.44 -16.36
C LYS A 203 17.60 8.01 -16.74
N LYS A 204 18.42 7.33 -15.93
CA LYS A 204 18.88 5.96 -16.19
C LYS A 204 18.13 5.00 -15.25
N ILE A 205 17.06 4.40 -15.74
CA ILE A 205 16.22 3.47 -14.97
C ILE A 205 16.13 2.16 -15.74
N LYS A 206 16.65 1.09 -15.15
CA LYS A 206 16.43 -0.28 -15.62
C LYS A 206 15.15 -0.81 -15.01
N LYS A 207 14.20 -1.15 -15.84
CA LYS A 207 12.92 -1.74 -15.46
C LYS A 207 13.02 -3.26 -15.56
N ILE A 208 12.79 -3.95 -14.46
CA ILE A 208 12.73 -5.41 -14.32
C ILE A 208 11.33 -5.72 -13.80
N ASN A 209 10.63 -6.67 -14.40
CA ASN A 209 9.27 -7.04 -13.98
C ASN A 209 8.35 -5.81 -13.77
N CYS A 210 8.36 -4.87 -14.70
CA CYS A 210 7.62 -3.61 -14.59
C CYS A 210 6.39 -3.54 -15.53
N ASN A 211 5.92 -4.66 -16.07
CA ASN A 211 4.68 -4.73 -16.82
C ASN A 211 3.52 -5.08 -15.85
N PRO A 212 2.52 -4.19 -15.61
CA PRO A 212 1.50 -4.40 -14.58
C PRO A 212 0.40 -5.38 -15.04
N ASP A 213 0.77 -6.57 -15.46
CA ASP A 213 -0.13 -7.62 -15.95
C ASP A 213 -0.50 -8.67 -14.90
N GLY A 214 0.10 -8.58 -13.70
CA GLY A 214 -0.15 -9.49 -12.59
C GLY A 214 0.44 -10.88 -12.74
N ASN A 215 1.37 -11.07 -13.70
CA ASN A 215 2.16 -12.29 -13.80
C ASN A 215 3.43 -12.12 -12.96
N PHE A 216 3.41 -12.59 -11.73
CA PHE A 216 4.55 -12.47 -10.82
C PHE A 216 5.66 -13.43 -11.23
N ASN A 217 6.82 -12.89 -11.64
CA ASN A 217 7.95 -13.71 -12.13
C ASN A 217 8.72 -14.39 -11.00
N HIS A 218 8.55 -13.96 -9.77
CA HIS A 218 9.11 -14.58 -8.57
C HIS A 218 8.12 -14.45 -7.42
N ASN A 219 8.41 -15.03 -6.26
CA ASN A 219 7.60 -14.83 -5.06
C ASN A 219 7.52 -13.33 -4.75
N PRO A 220 6.31 -12.77 -4.61
CA PRO A 220 6.13 -11.31 -4.46
C PRO A 220 6.58 -10.74 -3.11
N GLU A 221 6.95 -11.57 -2.15
CA GLU A 221 7.59 -11.09 -0.93
C GLU A 221 9.06 -10.74 -1.22
N PRO A 222 9.52 -9.49 -0.99
CA PRO A 222 10.85 -9.04 -1.40
C PRO A 222 11.94 -9.50 -0.42
N LEU A 223 12.01 -10.82 -0.16
CA LEU A 223 13.09 -11.46 0.62
C LEU A 223 14.33 -11.68 -0.26
N PRO A 224 15.53 -11.78 0.32
CA PRO A 224 16.78 -11.96 -0.43
C PRO A 224 16.75 -13.10 -1.45
N GLU A 225 16.14 -14.23 -1.10
CA GLU A 225 15.98 -15.39 -1.98
C GLU A 225 15.05 -15.17 -3.17
N ASN A 226 14.15 -14.18 -3.10
CA ASN A 226 13.17 -13.89 -4.13
C ASN A 226 13.61 -12.79 -5.10
N ILE A 227 14.60 -11.96 -4.74
CA ILE A 227 15.05 -10.79 -5.51
C ILE A 227 16.38 -11.02 -6.25
N THR A 228 16.68 -12.27 -6.57
CA THR A 228 17.95 -12.71 -7.19
C THR A 228 18.22 -12.07 -8.55
N ASP A 229 17.18 -11.80 -9.34
CA ASP A 229 17.32 -11.16 -10.66
C ASP A 229 17.80 -9.72 -10.52
N LEU A 230 17.21 -8.95 -9.58
CA LEU A 230 17.67 -7.59 -9.28
C LEU A 230 19.10 -7.60 -8.74
N CYS A 231 19.42 -8.48 -7.79
CA CYS A 231 20.78 -8.61 -7.24
C CYS A 231 21.80 -8.94 -8.33
N SER A 232 21.46 -9.84 -9.25
CA SER A 232 22.29 -10.23 -10.38
C SER A 232 22.52 -9.08 -11.37
N GLU A 233 21.48 -8.29 -11.66
CA GLU A 233 21.61 -7.11 -12.51
C GLU A 233 22.47 -6.03 -11.85
N MET A 234 22.35 -5.81 -10.55
CA MET A 234 23.20 -4.87 -9.79
C MET A 234 24.67 -5.29 -9.83
N LYS A 235 25.01 -6.57 -9.68
CA LYS A 235 26.38 -7.10 -9.75
C LYS A 235 27.08 -6.84 -11.09
N ARG A 236 26.34 -6.50 -12.15
CA ARG A 236 26.93 -6.05 -13.42
C ARG A 236 27.57 -4.66 -13.35
N GLY A 237 27.46 -3.96 -12.19
CA GLY A 237 28.16 -2.72 -11.88
C GLY A 237 27.70 -1.48 -12.65
N LYS A 238 26.48 -1.48 -13.17
CA LYS A 238 25.94 -0.37 -13.98
C LYS A 238 25.01 0.56 -13.21
N TYR A 239 24.60 0.18 -12.01
CA TYR A 239 23.59 0.87 -11.20
C TYR A 239 24.14 1.13 -9.79
N GLN A 240 23.76 2.27 -9.21
CA GLN A 240 24.14 2.67 -7.85
C GLN A 240 23.08 2.27 -6.82
N LEU A 241 21.85 1.98 -7.25
CA LEU A 241 20.75 1.62 -6.36
C LEU A 241 19.82 0.63 -7.05
N GLY A 242 19.49 -0.45 -6.37
CA GLY A 242 18.41 -1.35 -6.70
C GLY A 242 17.19 -1.07 -5.80
N ILE A 243 16.00 -1.11 -6.38
CA ILE A 243 14.71 -0.92 -5.70
C ILE A 243 13.81 -2.08 -6.04
N VAL A 244 13.27 -2.75 -5.03
CA VAL A 244 12.21 -3.74 -5.20
C VAL A 244 11.05 -3.43 -4.27
N VAL A 245 9.85 -3.59 -4.78
CA VAL A 245 8.60 -3.38 -4.04
C VAL A 245 7.69 -4.59 -4.21
N ASP A 246 6.79 -4.80 -3.25
CA ASP A 246 5.75 -5.81 -3.36
C ASP A 246 4.57 -5.37 -4.27
N PRO A 247 3.59 -6.22 -4.57
CA PRO A 247 2.55 -5.95 -5.57
C PRO A 247 1.75 -4.66 -5.41
N ASP A 248 1.54 -4.15 -4.20
CA ASP A 248 0.84 -2.89 -3.95
C ASP A 248 1.75 -1.78 -3.39
N ALA A 249 3.06 -2.03 -3.43
CA ALA A 249 4.12 -1.08 -3.13
C ALA A 249 3.99 -0.42 -1.74
N ASP A 250 3.59 -1.21 -0.73
CA ASP A 250 3.65 -0.82 0.67
C ASP A 250 4.90 -1.36 1.39
N ARG A 251 5.66 -2.26 0.72
CA ARG A 251 6.97 -2.75 1.15
C ARG A 251 8.07 -2.31 0.19
N LEU A 252 9.23 -1.99 0.74
CA LEU A 252 10.39 -1.53 -0.02
C LEU A 252 11.66 -2.21 0.51
N VAL A 253 12.42 -2.83 -0.39
CA VAL A 253 13.78 -3.29 -0.14
C VAL A 253 14.75 -2.62 -1.10
N LEU A 254 15.87 -2.18 -0.59
CA LEU A 254 16.97 -1.58 -1.35
C LEU A 254 18.09 -2.61 -1.57
N VAL A 255 18.76 -2.50 -2.71
CA VAL A 255 19.94 -3.30 -3.06
C VAL A 255 21.08 -2.36 -3.39
N ASP A 256 22.25 -2.60 -2.82
CA ASP A 256 23.41 -1.75 -3.02
C ASP A 256 24.08 -1.98 -4.39
N GLU A 257 25.10 -1.20 -4.72
CA GLU A 257 25.85 -1.28 -5.98
C GLU A 257 26.62 -2.59 -6.16
N ARG A 258 26.81 -3.38 -5.10
CA ARG A 258 27.44 -4.71 -5.14
C ARG A 258 26.46 -5.82 -5.37
N GLY A 259 25.15 -5.49 -5.41
CA GLY A 259 24.04 -6.45 -5.54
C GLY A 259 23.74 -7.18 -4.23
N GLU A 260 24.00 -6.54 -3.10
CA GLU A 260 23.67 -7.05 -1.78
C GLU A 260 22.41 -6.35 -1.24
N PRO A 261 21.41 -7.10 -0.75
CA PRO A 261 20.25 -6.50 -0.11
C PRO A 261 20.66 -5.68 1.10
N PHE A 262 20.16 -4.44 1.18
CA PHE A 262 20.47 -3.50 2.28
C PHE A 262 19.89 -3.96 3.63
N GLY A 263 18.91 -4.87 3.58
CA GLY A 263 18.16 -5.35 4.73
C GLY A 263 16.85 -4.59 4.92
N GLU A 264 15.76 -5.34 5.05
CA GLU A 264 14.39 -4.79 5.14
C GLU A 264 14.27 -3.75 6.28
N GLU A 265 14.74 -4.11 7.47
CA GLU A 265 14.73 -3.27 8.66
C GLU A 265 15.57 -1.98 8.51
N TYR A 266 16.68 -2.05 7.79
CA TYR A 266 17.59 -0.92 7.63
C TYR A 266 17.10 0.14 6.64
N THR A 267 16.16 -0.18 5.77
CA THR A 267 15.49 0.82 4.92
C THR A 267 14.80 1.90 5.77
N LEU A 268 14.04 1.47 6.79
CA LEU A 268 13.42 2.38 7.76
C LEU A 268 14.48 3.17 8.56
N VAL A 269 15.52 2.50 9.02
CA VAL A 269 16.61 3.12 9.82
C VAL A 269 17.30 4.20 9.02
N ALA A 270 17.67 3.96 7.77
CA ALA A 270 18.33 4.94 6.90
C ALA A 270 17.44 6.15 6.60
N ALA A 271 16.14 5.93 6.31
CA ALA A 271 15.17 7.00 6.11
C ALA A 271 15.00 7.85 7.38
N ALA A 272 14.90 7.21 8.54
CA ALA A 272 14.76 7.88 9.81
C ALA A 272 16.05 8.66 10.17
N GLU A 273 17.25 8.11 9.96
CA GLU A 273 18.51 8.81 10.20
C GLU A 273 18.61 10.09 9.37
N TYR A 274 18.23 10.02 8.08
CA TYR A 274 18.21 11.22 7.24
C TYR A 274 17.27 12.30 7.79
N LEU A 275 16.05 11.94 8.18
CA LEU A 275 15.07 12.89 8.72
C LEU A 275 15.49 13.44 10.10
N LEU A 276 16.00 12.60 10.99
CA LEU A 276 16.49 12.99 12.31
C LEU A 276 17.71 13.92 12.21
N SER A 277 18.59 13.74 11.21
CA SER A 277 19.71 14.64 10.96
C SER A 277 19.27 16.07 10.59
N LYS A 278 18.03 16.25 10.13
CA LYS A 278 17.42 17.55 9.81
C LYS A 278 16.51 18.07 10.92
N ASN A 279 16.03 17.17 11.78
CA ASN A 279 15.06 17.47 12.83
C ASN A 279 15.54 16.88 14.16
N HIS A 280 16.60 17.46 14.75
CA HIS A 280 17.14 17.02 16.03
C HIS A 280 16.06 17.06 17.13
N GLY A 281 16.01 16.02 17.94
CA GLY A 281 15.02 15.88 19.00
C GLY A 281 13.66 15.29 18.55
N ALA A 282 13.47 15.04 17.25
CA ALA A 282 12.27 14.38 16.76
C ALA A 282 12.18 12.94 17.27
N SER A 283 10.97 12.51 17.57
CA SER A 283 10.70 11.15 18.06
C SER A 283 10.40 10.18 16.91
N THR A 284 10.61 8.89 17.15
CA THR A 284 10.24 7.83 16.23
C THR A 284 9.41 6.75 16.91
N CYS A 285 8.67 6.00 16.10
CA CYS A 285 7.90 4.84 16.54
C CYS A 285 8.07 3.69 15.56
N SER A 286 8.21 2.47 16.07
CA SER A 286 8.03 1.25 15.29
C SER A 286 7.35 0.15 16.12
N ASN A 287 7.02 -0.97 15.47
CA ASN A 287 6.42 -2.09 16.21
C ASN A 287 7.50 -2.92 16.93
N LEU A 288 7.06 -3.82 17.80
CA LEU A 288 7.94 -4.67 18.63
C LEU A 288 8.75 -5.71 17.84
N SER A 289 8.44 -5.93 16.57
CA SER A 289 9.24 -6.82 15.68
C SER A 289 10.42 -6.10 15.03
N SER A 290 10.49 -4.76 15.13
CA SER A 290 11.53 -3.97 14.47
C SER A 290 12.86 -4.02 15.23
N THR A 291 13.95 -3.81 14.49
CA THR A 291 15.30 -3.74 15.05
C THR A 291 15.47 -2.60 16.05
N LEU A 292 16.32 -2.79 17.05
CA LEU A 292 16.73 -1.73 17.98
C LEU A 292 17.55 -0.60 17.32
N ALA A 293 17.99 -0.78 16.07
CA ALA A 293 18.76 0.23 15.37
C ALA A 293 18.01 1.56 15.25
N LEU A 294 16.67 1.52 15.01
CA LEU A 294 15.85 2.74 14.98
C LEU A 294 15.87 3.49 16.33
N LYS A 295 15.74 2.75 17.44
CA LYS A 295 15.86 3.33 18.78
C LYS A 295 17.21 4.02 18.96
N ASN A 296 18.32 3.31 18.64
CA ASN A 296 19.67 3.82 18.83
C ASN A 296 19.93 5.11 18.04
N ILE A 297 19.50 5.20 16.79
CA ILE A 297 19.67 6.43 16.01
C ILE A 297 18.76 7.56 16.52
N THR A 298 17.52 7.25 16.97
CA THR A 298 16.63 8.26 17.54
C THR A 298 17.25 8.91 18.77
N GLU A 299 17.76 8.11 19.70
CA GLU A 299 18.43 8.58 20.90
C GLU A 299 19.73 9.35 20.58
N LYS A 300 20.52 8.89 19.57
CA LYS A 300 21.70 9.60 19.06
C LYS A 300 21.39 11.04 18.63
N TYR A 301 20.22 11.28 18.02
CA TYR A 301 19.76 12.60 17.61
C TYR A 301 18.93 13.34 18.66
N GLY A 302 18.89 12.86 19.91
CA GLY A 302 18.22 13.49 21.04
C GLY A 302 16.69 13.32 21.08
N GLY A 303 16.14 12.45 20.25
CA GLY A 303 14.71 12.13 20.21
C GLY A 303 14.32 11.02 21.19
N LYS A 304 13.01 10.77 21.29
CA LYS A 304 12.44 9.64 22.05
C LYS A 304 11.92 8.56 21.12
N TYR A 305 12.27 7.32 21.39
CA TYR A 305 11.76 6.17 20.68
C TYR A 305 10.52 5.60 21.40
N PHE A 306 9.50 5.26 20.65
CA PHE A 306 8.30 4.59 21.12
C PHE A 306 8.12 3.25 20.38
N SER A 307 7.51 2.28 21.05
CA SER A 307 7.18 0.99 20.45
C SER A 307 5.67 0.72 20.53
N SER A 308 5.13 0.02 19.55
CA SER A 308 3.73 -0.41 19.51
C SER A 308 3.62 -1.92 19.35
N ALA A 309 2.42 -2.45 19.50
CA ALA A 309 2.11 -3.81 19.02
C ALA A 309 2.33 -3.91 17.49
N VAL A 310 2.51 -5.14 17.00
CA VAL A 310 2.67 -5.43 15.57
C VAL A 310 1.39 -5.03 14.81
N GLY A 311 1.56 -4.41 13.66
CA GLY A 311 0.50 -3.89 12.78
C GLY A 311 0.62 -2.38 12.57
N GLU A 312 0.51 -1.95 11.32
CA GLU A 312 0.66 -0.54 10.92
C GLU A 312 -0.23 0.40 11.73
N ILE A 313 -1.51 0.06 11.89
CA ILE A 313 -2.47 0.90 12.62
C ILE A 313 -2.06 1.14 14.07
N ASN A 314 -1.42 0.17 14.73
CA ASN A 314 -0.93 0.33 16.10
C ASN A 314 0.23 1.33 16.18
N VAL A 315 1.13 1.31 15.17
CA VAL A 315 2.20 2.31 15.04
C VAL A 315 1.60 3.70 14.84
N VAL A 316 0.67 3.84 13.88
CA VAL A 316 -0.02 5.10 13.58
C VAL A 316 -0.72 5.67 14.81
N GLN A 317 -1.38 4.82 15.60
CA GLN A 317 -2.04 5.26 16.83
C GLN A 317 -1.04 5.83 17.84
N VAL A 318 0.06 5.12 18.10
CA VAL A 318 1.10 5.63 19.02
C VAL A 318 1.72 6.93 18.49
N MET A 319 1.94 7.05 17.18
CA MET A 319 2.45 8.30 16.57
C MET A 319 1.50 9.50 16.76
N LYS A 320 0.18 9.28 16.82
CA LYS A 320 -0.80 10.34 17.05
C LYS A 320 -0.90 10.75 18.53
N GLU A 321 -0.60 9.83 19.44
CA GLU A 321 -0.67 10.07 20.89
C GLU A 321 0.58 10.74 21.45
N LYS A 322 1.72 10.68 20.76
CA LYS A 322 3.04 11.13 21.23
C LYS A 322 3.59 12.28 20.42
#